data_1e5b7e5aec0d94bc1c63bd579cc8df3b
#
_entry.id   1e5b7e5aec0d94bc1c63bd579cc8df3b
#
_cell.length_a   1.000
_cell.length_b   1.000
_cell.length_c   1.000
_cell.angle_alpha   90.00
_cell.angle_beta   90.00
_cell.angle_gamma   90.00
#
_symmetry.space_group_name_H-M   'P 1'
#
loop_
_entity.id
_entity.type
_entity.pdbx_description
1 polymer ?
#
loop_
_entity_poly.entity_id
_entity_poly.type
_entity_poly.pdbx_seq_one_letter_code
_entity_poly.pdbx_strand_id
1 'polypeptide(L)'
;MKISRFSRTAGAGAALCFIFFHSPAYSQDHSPNRPPSSAPPSASHPSADEKLLLDATNRERAAAGLHALKWDDALAAAARQHSQLMARDNVLSHQLPGEPPLDQRAAQAGAKYAMVAENVAIGPDLEEIHDGWMHSPGHRRNILNAELTAIGIGTTRGSGGFFAVQDFSREVADLSLAQQEEKVVSLLKGTDLLAVDVTEDARKTCGMDRGYAGDSVSYVVRFEVTDLTKLPNELLQKIKSRRYRKGSVGACQGGDAGGFTRYRIAVLLY
;
A
#
# COMPACT_ATOMS: atom_id res chain seq x y z
N MET A 1 25.82 1.16 51.45
CA MET A 1 26.69 1.57 52.59
C MET A 1 28.10 1.79 52.07
N LYS A 2 28.68 3.01 52.28
CA LYS A 2 30.02 3.54 51.98
C LYS A 2 30.43 3.63 50.50
N ILE A 3 30.47 4.75 49.81
CA ILE A 3 31.11 6.10 49.90
C ILE A 3 32.63 6.03 50.18
N SER A 4 33.43 6.48 49.18
CA SER A 4 34.61 7.34 49.31
C SER A 4 35.24 7.53 47.92
N ARG A 5 35.31 8.60 47.27
CA ARG A 5 35.86 9.98 47.35
C ARG A 5 37.37 10.12 47.34
N PHE A 6 37.81 11.04 46.45
CA PHE A 6 39.03 11.89 46.38
C PHE A 6 40.28 11.27 45.72
N SER A 7 41.11 11.97 44.93
CA SER A 7 41.50 13.38 44.90
C SER A 7 42.26 13.77 43.62
N ARG A 8 42.26 15.03 43.32
CA ARG A 8 43.02 15.76 42.31
C ARG A 8 44.50 15.78 42.56
N THR A 9 45.35 15.96 41.52
CA THR A 9 46.44 16.93 41.53
C THR A 9 46.76 17.43 40.13
N ALA A 10 47.09 18.72 40.05
CA ALA A 10 47.45 19.50 38.89
C ALA A 10 48.98 19.51 38.67
N GLY A 11 49.41 19.86 37.49
CA GLY A 11 50.81 20.17 37.20
C GLY A 11 50.99 20.72 35.80
N ALA A 12 51.38 21.99 35.73
CA ALA A 12 51.58 22.87 34.59
C ALA A 12 52.89 22.57 33.82
N GLY A 13 52.97 23.06 32.57
CA GLY A 13 54.23 23.18 31.85
C GLY A 13 54.04 23.51 30.36
N ALA A 14 54.25 24.79 30.02
CA ALA A 14 54.20 25.36 28.69
C ALA A 14 55.35 24.97 27.78
N ALA A 15 55.13 24.93 26.46
CA ALA A 15 56.06 25.38 25.44
C ALA A 15 55.35 25.55 24.11
N LEU A 16 55.31 26.79 23.59
CA LEU A 16 54.90 27.15 22.23
C LEU A 16 55.97 26.65 21.25
N CYS A 17 55.51 26.00 20.17
CA CYS A 17 56.28 25.97 18.92
C CYS A 17 55.29 26.20 17.78
N PHE A 18 55.32 27.40 17.15
CA PHE A 18 54.63 27.73 15.94
C PHE A 18 55.35 27.10 14.73
N ILE A 19 54.68 26.14 14.08
CA ILE A 19 55.11 25.68 12.77
C ILE A 19 53.99 26.06 11.80
N PHE A 20 54.28 27.05 10.90
CA PHE A 20 53.41 27.38 9.79
C PHE A 20 53.48 26.29 8.74
N PHE A 21 52.39 25.49 8.61
CA PHE A 21 52.16 24.69 7.42
C PHE A 21 51.20 25.42 6.50
N HIS A 22 51.71 25.77 5.32
CA HIS A 22 50.90 26.24 4.18
C HIS A 22 50.04 25.07 3.70
N SER A 23 48.74 25.16 3.87
CA SER A 23 47.79 24.27 3.22
C SER A 23 47.48 24.77 1.85
N PRO A 24 47.52 23.94 0.81
CA PRO A 24 47.00 24.33 -0.53
C PRO A 24 45.46 24.46 -0.43
N ALA A 25 44.95 25.57 -0.98
CA ALA A 25 43.53 25.83 -1.12
C ALA A 25 42.87 24.72 -1.96
N TYR A 26 42.08 23.89 -1.32
CA TYR A 26 41.17 22.96 -1.98
C TYR A 26 39.95 23.76 -2.42
N SER A 27 39.85 24.02 -3.73
CA SER A 27 38.71 24.67 -4.33
C SER A 27 37.50 23.75 -4.17
N GLN A 28 36.57 24.09 -3.26
CA GLN A 28 35.26 23.46 -3.21
C GLN A 28 34.40 24.00 -4.34
N ASP A 29 34.26 23.21 -5.38
CA ASP A 29 33.27 23.42 -6.42
C ASP A 29 31.88 23.25 -5.82
N HIS A 30 31.26 24.35 -5.39
CA HIS A 30 29.87 24.43 -4.96
C HIS A 30 28.98 24.55 -6.20
N SER A 31 28.70 23.44 -6.86
CA SER A 31 27.57 23.38 -7.78
C SER A 31 26.27 23.40 -6.97
N PRO A 32 25.46 24.47 -7.03
CA PRO A 32 24.19 24.53 -6.37
C PRO A 32 23.12 23.74 -7.14
N ASN A 33 22.40 22.88 -6.41
CA ASN A 33 21.08 22.39 -6.75
C ASN A 33 20.92 21.60 -8.06
N ARG A 34 21.26 20.32 -8.00
CA ARG A 34 20.53 19.35 -8.80
C ARG A 34 19.28 18.95 -8.00
N PRO A 35 18.05 19.32 -8.44
CA PRO A 35 16.84 18.82 -7.80
C PRO A 35 16.88 17.29 -7.88
N PRO A 36 16.36 16.56 -6.86
CA PRO A 36 16.23 15.11 -6.96
C PRO A 36 15.40 14.82 -8.20
N SER A 37 15.93 14.01 -9.09
CA SER A 37 15.24 13.53 -10.29
C SER A 37 14.03 12.72 -9.82
N SER A 38 12.87 13.33 -9.76
CA SER A 38 11.56 12.67 -9.63
C SER A 38 11.14 12.16 -11.01
N ALA A 39 11.94 11.30 -11.62
CA ALA A 39 11.44 10.44 -12.67
C ALA A 39 10.48 9.45 -11.97
N PRO A 40 9.22 9.28 -12.47
CA PRO A 40 8.38 8.21 -12.00
C PRO A 40 9.16 6.89 -12.15
N PRO A 41 9.03 5.95 -11.20
CA PRO A 41 9.70 4.67 -11.32
C PRO A 41 9.31 4.07 -12.68
N SER A 42 10.31 3.82 -13.52
CA SER A 42 10.13 3.10 -14.78
C SER A 42 9.36 1.84 -14.46
N ALA A 43 8.26 1.57 -15.18
CA ALA A 43 7.49 0.34 -15.03
C ALA A 43 8.47 -0.84 -15.00
N SER A 44 8.66 -1.41 -13.83
CA SER A 44 9.70 -2.41 -13.61
C SER A 44 9.11 -3.77 -13.92
N HIS A 45 9.31 -4.23 -15.15
CA HIS A 45 8.99 -5.61 -15.50
C HIS A 45 9.66 -6.60 -14.54
N PRO A 46 9.06 -7.79 -14.31
CA PRO A 46 9.68 -8.81 -13.49
C PRO A 46 11.05 -9.23 -14.06
N SER A 47 12.04 -9.38 -13.18
CA SER A 47 13.31 -10.04 -13.51
C SER A 47 13.08 -11.49 -13.94
N ALA A 48 14.11 -12.17 -14.46
CA ALA A 48 14.00 -13.57 -14.85
C ALA A 48 13.57 -14.47 -13.67
N ASP A 49 14.15 -14.22 -12.50
CA ASP A 49 13.86 -14.94 -11.25
C ASP A 49 12.42 -14.71 -10.77
N GLU A 50 11.98 -13.45 -10.75
CA GLU A 50 10.62 -13.08 -10.38
C GLU A 50 9.59 -13.62 -11.37
N LYS A 51 9.92 -13.62 -12.67
CA LYS A 51 9.06 -14.20 -13.71
C LYS A 51 8.91 -15.70 -13.55
N LEU A 52 9.97 -16.43 -13.19
CA LEU A 52 9.90 -17.86 -12.90
C LEU A 52 8.86 -18.14 -11.80
N LEU A 53 8.93 -17.42 -10.70
CA LEU A 53 7.98 -17.57 -9.58
C LEU A 53 6.56 -17.11 -9.95
N LEU A 54 6.41 -16.04 -10.74
CA LEU A 54 5.11 -15.59 -11.24
C LEU A 54 4.45 -16.64 -12.13
N ASP A 55 5.21 -17.19 -13.09
CA ASP A 55 4.71 -18.20 -14.01
C ASP A 55 4.35 -19.50 -13.25
N ALA A 56 5.17 -19.91 -12.27
CA ALA A 56 4.88 -21.05 -11.42
C ALA A 56 3.59 -20.85 -10.62
N THR A 57 3.44 -19.70 -9.96
CA THR A 57 2.23 -19.33 -9.22
C THR A 57 0.99 -19.35 -10.11
N ASN A 58 1.07 -18.78 -11.30
CA ASN A 58 -0.07 -18.73 -12.21
C ASN A 58 -0.40 -20.09 -12.84
N ARG A 59 0.58 -21.00 -12.99
CA ARG A 59 0.31 -22.41 -13.37
C ARG A 59 -0.51 -23.13 -12.29
N GLU A 60 -0.15 -22.98 -11.01
CA GLU A 60 -0.91 -23.58 -9.90
C GLU A 60 -2.35 -23.03 -9.83
N ARG A 61 -2.51 -21.73 -10.03
CA ARG A 61 -3.82 -21.11 -10.08
C ARG A 61 -4.67 -21.61 -11.25
N ALA A 62 -4.08 -21.71 -12.43
CA ALA A 62 -4.76 -22.26 -13.60
C ALA A 62 -5.17 -23.73 -13.39
N ALA A 63 -4.31 -24.55 -12.79
CA ALA A 63 -4.64 -25.94 -12.43
C ALA A 63 -5.81 -26.02 -11.42
N ALA A 64 -5.99 -25.00 -10.57
CA ALA A 64 -7.10 -24.88 -9.63
C ALA A 64 -8.34 -24.18 -10.24
N GLY A 65 -8.35 -23.82 -11.52
CA GLY A 65 -9.46 -23.12 -12.19
C GLY A 65 -9.59 -21.64 -11.80
N LEU A 66 -8.53 -21.02 -11.29
CA LEU A 66 -8.50 -19.63 -10.86
C LEU A 66 -7.91 -18.72 -11.95
N HIS A 67 -8.33 -17.45 -11.94
CA HIS A 67 -7.72 -16.44 -12.80
C HIS A 67 -6.24 -16.21 -12.41
N ALA A 68 -5.40 -15.95 -13.42
CA ALA A 68 -4.02 -15.54 -13.21
C ALA A 68 -3.95 -14.22 -12.44
N LEU A 69 -2.96 -14.12 -11.55
CA LEU A 69 -2.62 -12.85 -10.89
C LEU A 69 -1.88 -11.95 -11.89
N LYS A 70 -2.23 -10.67 -11.85
CA LYS A 70 -1.53 -9.64 -12.62
C LYS A 70 -0.29 -9.19 -11.84
N TRP A 71 0.75 -8.85 -12.59
CA TRP A 71 1.91 -8.20 -12.00
C TRP A 71 1.56 -6.79 -11.54
N ASP A 72 2.02 -6.42 -10.33
CA ASP A 72 1.89 -5.09 -9.74
C ASP A 72 3.28 -4.57 -9.36
N ASP A 73 3.70 -3.47 -9.98
CA ASP A 73 5.03 -2.89 -9.79
C ASP A 73 5.23 -2.33 -8.38
N ALA A 74 4.18 -1.82 -7.75
CA ALA A 74 4.25 -1.29 -6.39
C ALA A 74 4.43 -2.43 -5.36
N LEU A 75 3.67 -3.52 -5.49
CA LEU A 75 3.88 -4.71 -4.68
C LEU A 75 5.28 -5.31 -4.92
N ALA A 76 5.75 -5.35 -6.17
CA ALA A 76 7.09 -5.84 -6.48
C ALA A 76 8.19 -4.98 -5.85
N ALA A 77 8.01 -3.66 -5.81
CA ALA A 77 8.96 -2.76 -5.14
C ALA A 77 9.02 -3.05 -3.63
N ALA A 78 7.86 -3.23 -2.97
CA ALA A 78 7.79 -3.61 -1.56
C ALA A 78 8.44 -4.97 -1.29
N ALA A 79 8.11 -5.98 -2.09
CA ALA A 79 8.65 -7.34 -1.98
C ALA A 79 10.17 -7.40 -2.20
N ARG A 80 10.68 -6.65 -3.19
CA ARG A 80 12.13 -6.52 -3.44
C ARG A 80 12.86 -5.90 -2.26
N GLN A 81 12.34 -4.80 -1.72
CA GLN A 81 12.92 -4.17 -0.54
C GLN A 81 12.95 -5.12 0.65
N HIS A 82 11.86 -5.84 0.90
CA HIS A 82 11.79 -6.80 1.99
C HIS A 82 12.76 -7.98 1.80
N SER A 83 12.83 -8.56 0.59
CA SER A 83 13.77 -9.65 0.30
C SER A 83 15.24 -9.21 0.48
N GLN A 84 15.58 -7.97 0.10
CA GLN A 84 16.91 -7.38 0.31
C GLN A 84 17.24 -7.23 1.79
N LEU A 85 16.28 -6.75 2.61
CA LEU A 85 16.46 -6.62 4.06
C LEU A 85 16.66 -7.99 4.72
N MET A 86 15.85 -8.98 4.37
CA MET A 86 16.02 -10.36 4.87
C MET A 86 17.37 -10.95 4.49
N ALA A 87 17.82 -10.76 3.23
CA ALA A 87 19.11 -11.27 2.75
C ALA A 87 20.30 -10.56 3.45
N ARG A 88 20.22 -9.24 3.64
CA ARG A 88 21.23 -8.46 4.36
C ARG A 88 21.41 -8.94 5.80
N ASP A 89 20.30 -9.14 6.50
CA ASP A 89 20.31 -9.51 7.92
C ASP A 89 20.40 -11.04 8.11
N ASN A 90 20.31 -11.80 7.02
CA ASN A 90 20.24 -13.27 6.99
C ASN A 90 19.14 -13.82 7.92
N VAL A 91 17.95 -13.19 7.89
CA VAL A 91 16.81 -13.53 8.74
C VAL A 91 15.56 -13.70 7.85
N LEU A 92 14.87 -14.84 8.01
CA LEU A 92 13.56 -15.07 7.43
C LEU A 92 12.48 -14.55 8.38
N SER A 93 11.69 -13.57 7.95
CA SER A 93 10.62 -12.97 8.76
C SER A 93 9.61 -12.28 7.87
N HIS A 94 8.34 -12.22 8.27
CA HIS A 94 7.32 -11.37 7.66
C HIS A 94 7.49 -9.88 7.97
N GLN A 95 8.23 -9.55 9.03
CA GLN A 95 8.52 -8.17 9.42
C GLN A 95 9.82 -8.14 10.20
N LEU A 96 10.78 -7.35 9.75
CA LEU A 96 12.04 -7.14 10.45
C LEU A 96 11.93 -6.00 11.48
N PRO A 97 12.79 -5.95 12.51
CA PRO A 97 12.78 -4.86 13.46
C PRO A 97 12.96 -3.50 12.79
N GLY A 98 12.02 -2.58 13.04
CA GLY A 98 12.02 -1.23 12.45
C GLY A 98 11.45 -1.14 11.04
N GLU A 99 11.09 -2.26 10.42
CA GLU A 99 10.40 -2.28 9.14
C GLU A 99 8.88 -2.08 9.33
N PRO A 100 8.20 -1.31 8.46
CA PRO A 100 6.75 -1.22 8.48
C PRO A 100 6.09 -2.58 8.21
N PRO A 101 4.90 -2.87 8.74
CA PRO A 101 4.14 -4.07 8.39
C PRO A 101 3.76 -4.09 6.90
N LEU A 102 3.39 -5.26 6.39
CA LEU A 102 3.11 -5.52 4.97
C LEU A 102 2.17 -4.49 4.32
N ASP A 103 1.05 -4.20 4.98
CA ASP A 103 0.07 -3.23 4.49
C ASP A 103 0.68 -1.83 4.30
N GLN A 104 1.49 -1.38 5.25
CA GLN A 104 2.18 -0.10 5.12
C GLN A 104 3.30 -0.14 4.07
N ARG A 105 4.07 -1.23 3.95
CA ARG A 105 5.10 -1.38 2.91
C ARG A 105 4.48 -1.28 1.52
N ALA A 106 3.41 -2.03 1.28
CA ALA A 106 2.68 -2.02 0.02
C ALA A 106 2.11 -0.61 -0.31
N ALA A 107 1.48 0.05 0.68
CA ALA A 107 0.94 1.39 0.52
C ALA A 107 2.04 2.45 0.25
N GLN A 108 3.15 2.40 0.98
CA GLN A 108 4.29 3.31 0.77
C GLN A 108 4.92 3.13 -0.61
N ALA A 109 4.89 1.92 -1.17
CA ALA A 109 5.30 1.65 -2.53
C ALA A 109 4.28 2.11 -3.58
N GLY A 110 3.06 2.50 -3.17
CA GLY A 110 2.01 3.02 -4.04
C GLY A 110 0.93 2.02 -4.43
N ALA A 111 0.93 0.80 -3.87
CA ALA A 111 -0.11 -0.18 -4.15
C ALA A 111 -1.48 0.28 -3.59
N LYS A 112 -2.54 0.02 -4.37
CA LYS A 112 -3.93 0.33 -3.99
C LYS A 112 -4.71 -0.96 -3.84
N TYR A 113 -5.15 -1.28 -2.64
CA TYR A 113 -5.72 -2.58 -2.34
C TYR A 113 -6.80 -2.55 -1.25
N ALA A 114 -7.62 -3.59 -1.28
CA ALA A 114 -8.62 -3.90 -0.26
C ALA A 114 -8.21 -5.09 0.61
N MET A 115 -7.22 -5.86 0.20
CA MET A 115 -6.67 -7.02 0.91
C MET A 115 -5.22 -7.20 0.49
N VAL A 116 -4.35 -7.59 1.42
CA VAL A 116 -2.97 -8.00 1.16
C VAL A 116 -2.66 -9.32 1.86
N ALA A 117 -1.73 -10.08 1.29
CA ALA A 117 -1.18 -11.29 1.87
C ALA A 117 0.27 -11.46 1.42
N GLU A 118 1.07 -12.22 2.17
CA GLU A 118 2.48 -12.39 1.90
C GLU A 118 2.90 -13.85 2.06
N ASN A 119 3.79 -14.28 1.18
CA ASN A 119 4.60 -15.49 1.34
C ASN A 119 6.07 -15.09 1.37
N VAL A 120 6.80 -15.60 2.35
CA VAL A 120 8.27 -15.45 2.45
C VAL A 120 8.93 -16.81 2.52
N ALA A 121 10.12 -16.95 1.92
CA ALA A 121 10.91 -18.16 2.03
C ALA A 121 12.41 -17.88 1.86
N ILE A 122 13.21 -18.82 2.34
CA ILE A 122 14.64 -18.98 2.03
C ILE A 122 14.85 -20.38 1.49
N GLY A 123 15.62 -20.52 0.42
CA GLY A 123 15.90 -21.83 -0.19
C GLY A 123 17.10 -21.78 -1.14
N PRO A 124 17.64 -22.94 -1.52
CA PRO A 124 18.82 -23.03 -2.38
C PRO A 124 18.54 -22.54 -3.80
N ASP A 125 17.31 -22.74 -4.28
CA ASP A 125 16.83 -22.26 -5.57
C ASP A 125 15.33 -21.90 -5.52
N LEU A 126 14.83 -21.29 -6.61
CA LEU A 126 13.48 -20.75 -6.66
C LEU A 126 12.40 -21.82 -6.92
N GLU A 127 12.76 -22.91 -7.57
CA GLU A 127 11.88 -24.05 -7.80
C GLU A 127 11.57 -24.74 -6.47
N GLU A 128 12.58 -25.02 -5.65
CA GLU A 128 12.41 -25.58 -4.30
C GLU A 128 11.62 -24.64 -3.39
N ILE A 129 11.84 -23.31 -3.49
CA ILE A 129 11.05 -22.31 -2.74
C ILE A 129 9.57 -22.40 -3.13
N HIS A 130 9.26 -22.44 -4.44
CA HIS A 130 7.87 -22.52 -4.90
C HIS A 130 7.21 -23.84 -4.47
N ASP A 131 7.91 -24.95 -4.60
CA ASP A 131 7.44 -26.26 -4.15
C ASP A 131 7.17 -26.26 -2.64
N GLY A 132 8.08 -25.69 -1.84
CA GLY A 132 7.90 -25.51 -0.40
C GLY A 132 6.66 -24.69 -0.06
N TRP A 133 6.39 -23.61 -0.78
CA TRP A 133 5.16 -22.83 -0.60
C TRP A 133 3.92 -23.66 -0.91
N MET A 134 3.93 -24.46 -1.97
CA MET A 134 2.79 -25.29 -2.34
C MET A 134 2.54 -26.45 -1.36
N HIS A 135 3.57 -26.95 -0.68
CA HIS A 135 3.45 -27.96 0.38
C HIS A 135 3.10 -27.37 1.75
N SER A 136 3.20 -26.06 1.93
CA SER A 136 2.79 -25.37 3.16
C SER A 136 1.34 -24.91 3.08
N PRO A 137 0.44 -25.38 3.98
CA PRO A 137 -0.97 -25.01 3.93
C PRO A 137 -1.23 -23.50 4.01
N GLY A 138 -0.40 -22.75 4.73
CA GLY A 138 -0.51 -21.28 4.84
C GLY A 138 -0.18 -20.58 3.53
N HIS A 139 1.00 -20.85 3.00
CA HIS A 139 1.47 -20.26 1.75
C HIS A 139 0.60 -20.66 0.55
N ARG A 140 0.23 -21.95 0.47
CA ARG A 140 -0.67 -22.46 -0.58
C ARG A 140 -2.03 -21.76 -0.56
N ARG A 141 -2.59 -21.45 0.62
CA ARG A 141 -3.84 -20.69 0.71
C ARG A 141 -3.71 -19.31 0.09
N ASN A 142 -2.59 -18.62 0.27
CA ASN A 142 -2.36 -17.32 -0.35
C ASN A 142 -2.28 -17.47 -1.89
N ILE A 143 -1.50 -18.42 -2.40
CA ILE A 143 -1.37 -18.68 -3.84
C ILE A 143 -2.73 -18.99 -4.49
N LEU A 144 -3.56 -19.80 -3.83
CA LEU A 144 -4.86 -20.25 -4.36
C LEU A 144 -6.05 -19.43 -3.85
N ASN A 145 -5.82 -18.25 -3.28
CA ASN A 145 -6.93 -17.39 -2.87
C ASN A 145 -7.59 -16.74 -4.11
N ALA A 146 -8.87 -17.06 -4.31
CA ALA A 146 -9.66 -16.56 -5.44
C ALA A 146 -9.94 -15.04 -5.37
N GLU A 147 -9.86 -14.42 -4.17
CA GLU A 147 -10.09 -12.99 -4.01
C GLU A 147 -8.88 -12.12 -4.40
N LEU A 148 -7.69 -12.70 -4.49
CA LEU A 148 -6.49 -11.98 -4.88
C LEU A 148 -6.42 -11.82 -6.40
N THR A 149 -6.03 -10.63 -6.86
CA THR A 149 -6.04 -10.25 -8.28
C THR A 149 -4.67 -9.82 -8.78
N ALA A 150 -3.77 -9.44 -7.89
CA ALA A 150 -2.43 -8.96 -8.24
C ALA A 150 -1.34 -9.58 -7.35
N ILE A 151 -0.12 -9.55 -7.85
CA ILE A 151 1.08 -10.05 -7.18
C ILE A 151 2.29 -9.19 -7.56
N GLY A 152 3.12 -8.88 -6.56
CA GLY A 152 4.49 -8.44 -6.74
C GLY A 152 5.45 -9.46 -6.13
N ILE A 153 6.58 -9.67 -6.75
CA ILE A 153 7.58 -10.63 -6.27
C ILE A 153 8.92 -9.92 -6.11
N GLY A 154 9.65 -10.26 -5.07
CA GLY A 154 11.02 -9.84 -4.84
C GLY A 154 11.90 -11.05 -4.54
N THR A 155 13.05 -11.12 -5.22
CA THR A 155 14.05 -12.16 -4.98
C THR A 155 15.42 -11.54 -4.73
N THR A 156 16.14 -12.05 -3.75
CA THR A 156 17.50 -11.59 -3.44
C THR A 156 18.37 -12.79 -3.09
N ARG A 157 19.52 -12.91 -3.73
CA ARG A 157 20.51 -13.95 -3.39
C ARG A 157 21.27 -13.55 -2.14
N GLY A 158 21.17 -14.36 -1.09
CA GLY A 158 21.95 -14.27 0.14
C GLY A 158 23.08 -15.28 0.21
N SER A 159 23.74 -15.40 1.36
CA SER A 159 24.86 -16.33 1.59
C SER A 159 24.47 -17.81 1.51
N GLY A 160 23.21 -18.15 1.81
CA GLY A 160 22.70 -19.53 1.88
C GLY A 160 21.69 -19.87 0.80
N GLY A 161 21.53 -19.05 -0.24
CA GLY A 161 20.52 -19.27 -1.27
C GLY A 161 19.73 -18.00 -1.58
N PHE A 162 18.48 -18.16 -2.02
CA PHE A 162 17.57 -17.06 -2.30
C PHE A 162 16.67 -16.76 -1.11
N PHE A 163 16.46 -15.48 -0.86
CA PHE A 163 15.31 -14.97 -0.12
C PHE A 163 14.26 -14.53 -1.12
N ALA A 164 13.06 -15.07 -1.02
CA ALA A 164 11.96 -14.77 -1.92
C ALA A 164 10.73 -14.28 -1.15
N VAL A 165 10.05 -13.30 -1.74
CA VAL A 165 8.82 -12.69 -1.22
C VAL A 165 7.78 -12.67 -2.33
N GLN A 166 6.55 -13.06 -2.02
CA GLN A 166 5.35 -12.83 -2.83
C GLN A 166 4.40 -11.94 -2.04
N ASP A 167 4.22 -10.71 -2.46
CA ASP A 167 3.19 -9.81 -1.96
C ASP A 167 1.97 -9.89 -2.87
N PHE A 168 0.84 -10.28 -2.32
CA PHE A 168 -0.42 -10.42 -3.04
C PHE A 168 -1.37 -9.31 -2.66
N SER A 169 -2.23 -8.91 -3.59
CA SER A 169 -3.35 -8.02 -3.27
C SER A 169 -4.64 -8.36 -4.00
N ARG A 170 -5.75 -7.91 -3.40
CA ARG A 170 -6.97 -7.61 -4.13
C ARG A 170 -6.92 -6.13 -4.47
N GLU A 171 -6.66 -5.83 -5.74
CA GLU A 171 -6.56 -4.47 -6.24
C GLU A 171 -7.86 -3.68 -6.04
N VAL A 172 -7.71 -2.38 -5.78
CA VAL A 172 -8.79 -1.39 -5.84
C VAL A 172 -8.50 -0.48 -7.02
N ALA A 173 -9.48 -0.26 -7.88
CA ALA A 173 -9.31 0.59 -9.05
C ALA A 173 -8.95 2.02 -8.64
N ASP A 174 -8.05 2.64 -9.38
CA ASP A 174 -7.71 4.05 -9.19
C ASP A 174 -8.76 4.93 -9.88
N LEU A 175 -9.80 5.31 -9.13
CA LEU A 175 -10.90 6.12 -9.63
C LEU A 175 -10.78 7.55 -9.12
N SER A 176 -10.81 8.52 -10.02
CA SER A 176 -11.02 9.92 -9.64
C SER A 176 -12.35 10.12 -8.91
N LEU A 177 -12.49 11.18 -8.13
CA LEU A 177 -13.74 11.47 -7.43
C LEU A 177 -14.94 11.55 -8.39
N ALA A 178 -14.76 12.14 -9.57
CA ALA A 178 -15.78 12.19 -10.60
C ALA A 178 -16.20 10.80 -11.12
N GLN A 179 -15.23 9.90 -11.32
CA GLN A 179 -15.52 8.52 -11.72
C GLN A 179 -16.22 7.71 -10.63
N GLN A 180 -15.88 7.97 -9.34
CA GLN A 180 -16.60 7.38 -8.20
C GLN A 180 -18.05 7.84 -8.18
N GLU A 181 -18.30 9.15 -8.34
CA GLU A 181 -19.64 9.74 -8.39
C GLU A 181 -20.46 9.16 -9.54
N GLU A 182 -19.87 9.09 -10.75
CA GLU A 182 -20.53 8.54 -11.94
C GLU A 182 -20.96 7.08 -11.74
N LYS A 183 -20.08 6.25 -11.16
CA LYS A 183 -20.43 4.86 -10.83
C LYS A 183 -21.61 4.78 -9.87
N VAL A 184 -21.61 5.57 -8.80
CA VAL A 184 -22.70 5.57 -7.81
C VAL A 184 -23.99 6.11 -8.43
N VAL A 185 -23.94 7.17 -9.22
CA VAL A 185 -25.10 7.70 -9.96
C VAL A 185 -25.68 6.63 -10.89
N SER A 186 -24.84 5.90 -11.63
CA SER A 186 -25.28 4.81 -12.50
C SER A 186 -26.03 3.72 -11.74
N LEU A 187 -25.52 3.31 -10.57
CA LEU A 187 -26.20 2.32 -9.72
C LEU A 187 -27.53 2.85 -9.15
N LEU A 188 -27.58 4.13 -8.76
CA LEU A 188 -28.79 4.75 -8.22
C LEU A 188 -29.87 4.95 -9.28
N LYS A 189 -29.53 5.23 -10.54
CA LYS A 189 -30.48 5.29 -11.67
C LYS A 189 -31.21 3.96 -11.92
N GLY A 190 -30.66 2.85 -11.46
CA GLY A 190 -31.31 1.53 -11.47
C GLY A 190 -32.27 1.29 -10.30
N THR A 191 -32.54 2.30 -9.45
CA THR A 191 -33.42 2.20 -8.28
C THR A 191 -34.75 2.95 -8.47
N ASP A 192 -35.57 3.01 -7.41
CA ASP A 192 -36.86 3.73 -7.39
C ASP A 192 -36.74 5.27 -7.32
N LEU A 193 -35.53 5.85 -7.34
CA LEU A 193 -35.32 7.30 -7.38
C LEU A 193 -35.69 7.87 -8.76
N LEU A 194 -36.43 8.98 -8.78
CA LEU A 194 -36.86 9.66 -10.02
C LEU A 194 -35.75 10.56 -10.60
N ALA A 195 -34.89 11.09 -9.75
CA ALA A 195 -33.77 11.94 -10.17
C ALA A 195 -32.55 11.67 -9.30
N VAL A 196 -31.38 11.63 -9.93
CA VAL A 196 -30.08 11.46 -9.26
C VAL A 196 -29.06 12.38 -9.92
N ASP A 197 -28.48 13.28 -9.12
CA ASP A 197 -27.51 14.26 -9.56
C ASP A 197 -26.23 14.20 -8.69
N VAL A 198 -25.14 14.72 -9.22
CA VAL A 198 -23.93 15.04 -8.42
C VAL A 198 -24.04 16.49 -7.97
N THR A 199 -23.85 16.75 -6.69
CA THR A 199 -23.96 18.12 -6.14
C THR A 199 -22.78 18.47 -5.24
N GLU A 200 -22.48 19.77 -5.17
CA GLU A 200 -21.45 20.30 -4.29
C GLU A 200 -21.80 20.09 -2.80
N ASP A 201 -23.08 20.15 -2.45
CA ASP A 201 -23.56 19.89 -1.08
C ASP A 201 -23.31 18.44 -0.68
N ALA A 202 -23.49 17.48 -1.60
CA ALA A 202 -23.17 16.10 -1.33
C ALA A 202 -21.65 15.88 -1.20
N ARG A 203 -20.82 16.55 -2.00
CA ARG A 203 -19.35 16.52 -1.87
C ARG A 203 -18.89 17.09 -0.52
N LYS A 204 -19.41 18.26 -0.13
CA LYS A 204 -19.15 18.85 1.19
C LYS A 204 -19.58 17.90 2.31
N THR A 205 -20.78 17.35 2.19
CA THR A 205 -21.32 16.40 3.19
C THR A 205 -20.45 15.15 3.31
N CYS A 206 -19.88 14.66 2.20
CA CYS A 206 -18.94 13.53 2.21
C CYS A 206 -17.72 13.81 3.10
N GLY A 207 -17.14 15.01 3.04
CA GLY A 207 -15.99 15.42 3.83
C GLY A 207 -16.28 15.69 5.32
N MET A 208 -17.56 15.74 5.72
CA MET A 208 -17.95 16.03 7.10
C MET A 208 -18.06 14.73 7.92
N ASP A 209 -17.68 14.79 9.20
CA ASP A 209 -17.90 13.68 10.13
C ASP A 209 -19.34 13.60 10.60
N ARG A 210 -20.03 14.75 10.75
CA ARG A 210 -21.42 14.88 11.21
C ARG A 210 -22.14 16.01 10.48
N GLY A 211 -23.48 15.93 10.47
CA GLY A 211 -24.30 16.93 9.80
C GLY A 211 -24.31 16.79 8.30
N TYR A 212 -24.72 17.80 7.57
CA TYR A 212 -24.77 17.84 6.13
C TYR A 212 -24.73 19.29 5.62
N ALA A 213 -24.37 19.47 4.37
CA ALA A 213 -24.48 20.72 3.65
C ALA A 213 -25.74 20.71 2.77
N GLY A 214 -26.31 21.89 2.51
CA GLY A 214 -27.49 22.08 1.68
C GLY A 214 -28.80 22.15 2.48
N ASP A 215 -29.88 22.51 1.77
CA ASP A 215 -31.20 22.66 2.33
C ASP A 215 -32.10 21.46 2.01
N SER A 216 -33.10 21.25 2.87
CA SER A 216 -34.18 20.26 2.64
C SER A 216 -33.74 18.80 2.47
N VAL A 217 -32.54 18.42 2.97
CA VAL A 217 -32.08 17.04 2.99
C VAL A 217 -32.90 16.26 4.03
N SER A 218 -33.56 15.19 3.58
CA SER A 218 -34.37 14.33 4.44
C SER A 218 -33.59 13.20 5.09
N TYR A 219 -32.57 12.68 4.41
CA TYR A 219 -31.71 11.62 4.92
C TYR A 219 -30.31 11.67 4.31
N VAL A 220 -29.29 11.31 5.07
CA VAL A 220 -27.90 11.26 4.66
C VAL A 220 -27.35 9.85 4.89
N VAL A 221 -26.79 9.26 3.84
CA VAL A 221 -26.00 8.03 3.95
C VAL A 221 -24.56 8.33 3.58
N ARG A 222 -23.64 8.08 4.52
CA ARG A 222 -22.19 8.07 4.24
C ARG A 222 -21.69 6.66 4.35
N PHE A 223 -20.84 6.27 3.42
CA PHE A 223 -20.24 4.95 3.47
C PHE A 223 -18.83 4.96 2.89
N GLU A 224 -18.03 4.02 3.37
CA GLU A 224 -16.71 3.72 2.83
C GLU A 224 -16.70 2.28 2.32
N VAL A 225 -16.26 2.11 1.08
CA VAL A 225 -16.20 0.78 0.42
C VAL A 225 -14.93 0.66 -0.43
N THR A 226 -14.50 -0.56 -0.67
CA THR A 226 -13.39 -0.88 -1.57
C THR A 226 -13.88 -1.25 -2.99
N ASP A 227 -15.19 -1.35 -3.17
CA ASP A 227 -15.83 -1.76 -4.42
C ASP A 227 -17.10 -0.95 -4.65
N LEU A 228 -17.18 -0.28 -5.80
CA LEU A 228 -18.33 0.52 -6.25
C LEU A 228 -19.17 -0.23 -7.32
N THR A 229 -19.19 -1.56 -7.30
CA THR A 229 -20.08 -2.34 -8.18
C THR A 229 -21.48 -2.53 -7.60
N LYS A 230 -21.67 -2.26 -6.32
CA LYS A 230 -22.95 -2.37 -5.61
C LYS A 230 -23.10 -1.31 -4.51
N LEU A 231 -24.35 -0.94 -4.26
CA LEU A 231 -24.71 0.00 -3.20
C LEU A 231 -24.83 -0.73 -1.86
N PRO A 232 -24.54 -0.05 -0.73
CA PRO A 232 -24.79 -0.60 0.60
C PRO A 232 -26.25 -0.95 0.81
N ASN A 233 -26.51 -2.05 1.52
CA ASN A 233 -27.86 -2.53 1.81
C ASN A 233 -28.70 -1.48 2.56
N GLU A 234 -28.10 -0.72 3.48
CA GLU A 234 -28.77 0.36 4.20
C GLU A 234 -29.35 1.40 3.24
N LEU A 235 -28.55 1.88 2.27
CA LEU A 235 -28.98 2.85 1.27
C LEU A 235 -30.13 2.26 0.42
N LEU A 236 -29.98 1.02 -0.05
CA LEU A 236 -31.03 0.34 -0.82
C LEU A 236 -32.33 0.21 -0.05
N GLN A 237 -32.29 -0.09 1.24
CA GLN A 237 -33.48 -0.19 2.11
C GLN A 237 -34.16 1.17 2.28
N LYS A 238 -33.38 2.25 2.43
CA LYS A 238 -33.94 3.61 2.51
C LYS A 238 -34.67 3.98 1.20
N ILE A 239 -34.06 3.70 0.06
CA ILE A 239 -34.68 3.98 -1.27
C ILE A 239 -35.96 3.13 -1.46
N LYS A 240 -35.94 1.85 -1.14
CA LYS A 240 -37.11 0.95 -1.23
C LYS A 240 -38.29 1.39 -0.37
N SER A 241 -38.07 2.19 0.66
CA SER A 241 -39.18 2.74 1.46
C SER A 241 -40.08 3.71 0.70
N ARG A 242 -39.66 4.15 -0.50
CA ARG A 242 -40.34 5.12 -1.39
C ARG A 242 -40.65 6.47 -0.76
N ARG A 243 -40.01 6.78 0.38
CA ARG A 243 -40.14 8.07 1.05
C ARG A 243 -39.35 9.18 0.35
N TYR A 244 -38.34 8.79 -0.43
CA TYR A 244 -37.42 9.69 -1.10
C TYR A 244 -37.61 9.55 -2.60
N ARG A 245 -37.56 10.67 -3.30
CA ARG A 245 -37.75 10.71 -4.75
C ARG A 245 -36.55 11.20 -5.51
N LYS A 246 -35.64 11.89 -4.82
CA LYS A 246 -34.43 12.45 -5.40
C LYS A 246 -33.21 12.04 -4.58
N GLY A 247 -32.08 11.84 -5.24
CA GLY A 247 -30.79 11.58 -4.64
C GLY A 247 -29.71 12.52 -5.16
N SER A 248 -28.79 12.94 -4.29
CA SER A 248 -27.58 13.63 -4.70
C SER A 248 -26.35 12.89 -4.21
N VAL A 249 -25.34 12.77 -5.05
CA VAL A 249 -24.12 12.01 -4.81
C VAL A 249 -22.93 12.96 -4.69
N GLY A 250 -22.04 12.69 -3.76
CA GLY A 250 -20.76 13.36 -3.67
C GLY A 250 -19.68 12.37 -3.18
N ALA A 251 -18.53 12.39 -3.84
CA ALA A 251 -17.33 11.68 -3.42
C ALA A 251 -16.34 12.64 -2.77
N CYS A 252 -15.54 12.15 -1.85
CA CYS A 252 -14.42 12.87 -1.25
C CYS A 252 -13.26 11.93 -1.00
N GLN A 253 -12.09 12.47 -0.65
CA GLN A 253 -10.96 11.61 -0.34
C GLN A 253 -11.30 10.69 0.84
N GLY A 254 -11.19 9.38 0.61
CA GLY A 254 -11.28 8.38 1.66
C GLY A 254 -10.08 8.50 2.60
N GLY A 255 -10.26 8.15 3.85
CA GLY A 255 -9.12 8.06 4.77
C GLY A 255 -8.27 6.83 4.43
N ASP A 256 -6.96 7.03 4.26
CA ASP A 256 -5.99 5.93 4.19
C ASP A 256 -5.77 5.38 5.60
N ALA A 257 -6.69 4.56 6.07
CA ALA A 257 -6.53 3.86 7.33
C ALA A 257 -5.64 2.63 7.12
N GLY A 258 -4.35 2.72 7.46
CA GLY A 258 -3.42 1.59 7.44
C GLY A 258 -3.10 1.05 6.03
N GLY A 259 -3.08 1.94 5.01
CA GLY A 259 -2.72 1.52 3.64
C GLY A 259 -3.87 1.00 2.78
N PHE A 260 -5.02 0.66 3.37
CA PHE A 260 -6.17 0.19 2.61
C PHE A 260 -6.86 1.32 1.85
N THR A 261 -7.00 1.15 0.54
CA THR A 261 -7.69 2.11 -0.33
C THR A 261 -9.20 1.95 -0.19
N ARG A 262 -9.89 3.05 0.10
CA ARG A 262 -11.36 3.09 0.21
C ARG A 262 -11.93 4.29 -0.53
N TYR A 263 -13.08 4.07 -1.18
CA TYR A 263 -13.91 5.14 -1.70
C TYR A 263 -14.83 5.65 -0.59
N ARG A 264 -14.87 6.97 -0.38
CA ARG A 264 -15.77 7.62 0.58
C ARG A 264 -16.84 8.39 -0.18
N ILE A 265 -18.10 8.05 0.07
CA ILE A 265 -19.26 8.57 -0.66
C ILE A 265 -20.30 9.08 0.33
N ALA A 266 -20.95 10.19 -0.03
CA ALA A 266 -22.19 10.62 0.60
C ALA A 266 -23.33 10.60 -0.42
N VAL A 267 -24.50 10.13 0.01
CA VAL A 267 -25.75 10.19 -0.72
C VAL A 267 -26.76 10.95 0.12
N LEU A 268 -27.26 12.06 -0.41
CA LEU A 268 -28.33 12.85 0.19
C LEU A 268 -29.66 12.42 -0.45
N LEU A 269 -30.68 12.14 0.35
CA LEU A 269 -31.99 11.72 -0.10
C LEU A 269 -33.03 12.81 0.23
N TYR A 270 -33.90 13.12 -0.72
CA TYR A 270 -34.93 14.17 -0.62
C TYR A 270 -36.34 13.62 -0.85
#